data_93649397e4dc563ccb6d3dfbeec868a4
#
_entry.id   93649397e4dc563ccb6d3dfbeec868a4
#
_cell.length_a   1.000
_cell.length_b   1.000
_cell.length_c   1.000
_cell.angle_alpha   90.00
_cell.angle_beta   90.00
_cell.angle_gamma   90.00
#
_symmetry.space_group_name_H-M   'P 1'
#
loop_
_entity.id
_entity.type
_entity.pdbx_description
1 polymer ?
#
loop_
_entity_poly.entity_id
_entity_poly.type
_entity_poly.pdbx_seq_one_letter_code
_entity_poly.pdbx_strand_id
1 'polypeptide(L)'
;MSLAMRNEVPVELTWDLSLIYPTEEAMYRDVEKMKALCASMEERFKGKLATPEAICDCLNDLQEMTRLMTLTGNYTDLAVSVDYYDSHNQERNDRVMNIISDINSRLSFINSEITEQSEETLKASIAIAGGSRIYLEDILRRKPHQLHPETERALSALSQTLNTPYQIYNMTKLADMKFDSFRANNNDYPLGYSLFEDDYEYESDTQIRRSAFDTFSKKLAQYENTTAAAYNSQVQTEKTLATLRGFDSVFDSLLFDQKVSRELYDRQIDLITTKLSVHMRKYARLLKKIHKLDRMTFADLKISVDPEYDPKVTIEGSKEYIEKGLSILGPEYVDMIQEAYRDRWVDFAKNQGKSTGGFCASPYGTNSFILLSWNDRMADVFTLAHELGHAGHFRACNSAQSIFDTDVSSYFVEAPSTMNELLMAHYLLQLNDDKRFRRWVLSCQISNTYYHNFVTHLMEAAYQREVYRIIDNGGSVQADTLSSIMKKTLQDFWGEDVEICDGAELTWMRQPHYYMGLYSYTYSAGLTVATQVCKRIEKEGQTAVDDWKKVLAAGSTLTPVELAALAKVDITTDAPLLDTIETIGSMIDEICRLTDELEKEEK
;
A
#
# COMPACT_ATOMS: atom_id res chain seq x y z
N MET A 1 28.31 -7.70 -11.12
CA MET A 1 28.94 -8.18 -9.86
C MET A 1 27.86 -8.86 -9.05
N SER A 2 28.14 -9.95 -8.33
CA SER A 2 27.17 -10.52 -7.37
C SER A 2 26.94 -9.52 -6.24
N LEU A 3 25.70 -9.44 -5.72
CA LEU A 3 25.40 -8.64 -4.52
C LEU A 3 26.23 -9.17 -3.33
N ALA A 4 26.61 -8.27 -2.42
CA ALA A 4 27.29 -8.61 -1.17
C ALA A 4 26.40 -9.49 -0.27
N MET A 5 27.01 -10.30 0.60
CA MET A 5 26.28 -10.93 1.69
C MET A 5 25.99 -9.90 2.79
N ARG A 6 24.94 -10.13 3.60
CA ARG A 6 24.54 -9.18 4.65
C ARG A 6 25.67 -8.80 5.62
N ASN A 7 26.50 -9.76 6.01
CA ASN A 7 27.63 -9.54 6.91
C ASN A 7 28.82 -8.77 6.29
N GLU A 8 28.80 -8.54 4.98
CA GLU A 8 29.79 -7.73 4.26
C GLU A 8 29.35 -6.28 4.06
N VAL A 9 28.08 -5.98 4.39
CA VAL A 9 27.50 -4.64 4.24
C VAL A 9 28.04 -3.70 5.31
N PRO A 10 28.49 -2.47 4.96
CA PRO A 10 28.87 -1.44 5.93
C PRO A 10 27.71 -1.11 6.87
N VAL A 11 27.98 -1.06 8.17
CA VAL A 11 26.96 -0.86 9.21
C VAL A 11 26.19 0.46 9.06
N GLU A 12 26.85 1.49 8.55
CA GLU A 12 26.26 2.82 8.27
C GLU A 12 25.17 2.78 7.18
N LEU A 13 25.12 1.73 6.38
CA LEU A 13 24.09 1.52 5.36
C LEU A 13 22.94 0.64 5.85
N THR A 14 22.93 0.27 7.12
CA THR A 14 21.95 -0.62 7.72
C THR A 14 21.15 0.09 8.80
N TRP A 15 19.91 -0.29 9.00
CA TRP A 15 19.12 0.17 10.15
C TRP A 15 19.63 -0.36 11.48
N ASP A 16 19.22 0.29 12.60
CA ASP A 16 19.64 -0.09 13.95
C ASP A 16 18.48 -0.64 14.79
N LEU A 17 18.31 -1.96 14.78
CA LEU A 17 17.27 -2.63 15.55
C LEU A 17 17.47 -2.54 17.08
N SER A 18 18.64 -2.08 17.55
CA SER A 18 18.85 -1.82 18.98
C SER A 18 17.95 -0.71 19.53
N LEU A 19 17.35 0.08 18.64
CA LEU A 19 16.32 1.07 18.96
C LEU A 19 14.99 0.43 19.41
N ILE A 20 14.73 -0.83 19.06
CA ILE A 20 13.59 -1.61 19.60
C ILE A 20 14.05 -2.35 20.85
N TYR A 21 15.08 -3.18 20.71
CA TYR A 21 15.70 -3.92 21.82
C TYR A 21 17.22 -3.87 21.72
N PRO A 22 17.90 -3.41 22.78
CA PRO A 22 19.37 -3.30 22.76
C PRO A 22 20.07 -4.65 22.68
N THR A 23 19.41 -5.72 23.07
CA THR A 23 19.91 -7.11 22.96
C THR A 23 18.76 -8.10 22.80
N GLU A 24 19.06 -9.29 22.30
CA GLU A 24 18.11 -10.39 22.15
C GLU A 24 17.53 -10.82 23.52
N GLU A 25 18.34 -10.81 24.60
CA GLU A 25 17.88 -11.11 25.94
C GLU A 25 16.86 -10.08 26.46
N ALA A 26 16.99 -8.82 26.03
CA ALA A 26 16.00 -7.79 26.36
C ALA A 26 14.66 -8.10 25.72
N MET A 27 14.66 -8.52 24.47
CA MET A 27 13.45 -8.97 23.75
C MET A 27 12.82 -10.19 24.45
N TYR A 28 13.63 -11.22 24.80
CA TYR A 28 13.08 -12.40 25.48
C TYR A 28 12.53 -12.10 26.87
N ARG A 29 13.03 -11.08 27.60
CA ARG A 29 12.38 -10.62 28.83
C ARG A 29 10.96 -10.14 28.59
N ASP A 30 10.73 -9.43 27.48
CA ASP A 30 9.37 -8.98 27.13
C ASP A 30 8.49 -10.14 26.64
N VAL A 31 9.05 -11.14 25.96
CA VAL A 31 8.35 -12.40 25.66
C VAL A 31 7.87 -13.11 26.96
N GLU A 32 8.70 -13.17 27.98
CA GLU A 32 8.28 -13.77 29.27
C GLU A 32 7.22 -12.91 29.99
N LYS A 33 7.29 -11.57 29.88
CA LYS A 33 6.22 -10.69 30.36
C LYS A 33 4.89 -10.93 29.64
N MET A 34 4.93 -11.11 28.29
CA MET A 34 3.74 -11.43 27.51
C MET A 34 3.06 -12.72 28.01
N LYS A 35 3.84 -13.79 28.25
CA LYS A 35 3.31 -15.05 28.77
C LYS A 35 2.68 -14.90 30.16
N ALA A 36 3.36 -14.16 31.04
CA ALA A 36 2.86 -13.90 32.39
C ALA A 36 1.58 -13.04 32.38
N LEU A 37 1.56 -12.00 31.54
CA LEU A 37 0.39 -11.13 31.36
C LEU A 37 -0.80 -11.91 30.77
N CYS A 38 -0.56 -12.76 29.77
CA CYS A 38 -1.59 -13.62 29.19
C CYS A 38 -2.24 -14.52 30.26
N ALA A 39 -1.44 -15.20 31.07
CA ALA A 39 -1.94 -16.06 32.15
C ALA A 39 -2.76 -15.24 33.18
N SER A 40 -2.25 -14.06 33.56
CA SER A 40 -2.97 -13.13 34.46
C SER A 40 -4.31 -12.67 33.88
N MET A 41 -4.33 -12.32 32.59
CA MET A 41 -5.57 -11.86 31.93
C MET A 41 -6.61 -12.97 31.83
N GLU A 42 -6.21 -14.22 31.52
CA GLU A 42 -7.14 -15.37 31.56
C GLU A 42 -7.74 -15.57 32.97
N GLU A 43 -6.92 -15.56 34.01
CA GLU A 43 -7.39 -15.74 35.40
C GLU A 43 -8.33 -14.62 35.85
N ARG A 44 -8.01 -13.37 35.52
CA ARG A 44 -8.76 -12.19 35.97
C ARG A 44 -10.04 -11.97 35.20
N PHE A 45 -10.06 -12.21 33.89
CA PHE A 45 -11.12 -11.70 33.02
C PHE A 45 -11.97 -12.77 32.33
N LYS A 46 -11.44 -13.97 32.07
CA LYS A 46 -12.19 -15.01 31.34
C LYS A 46 -13.47 -15.41 32.07
N GLY A 47 -14.60 -15.23 31.39
CA GLY A 47 -15.94 -15.44 31.95
C GLY A 47 -16.42 -14.34 32.90
N LYS A 48 -15.74 -13.17 32.93
CA LYS A 48 -16.00 -12.09 33.89
C LYS A 48 -16.15 -10.70 33.26
N LEU A 49 -16.24 -10.59 31.95
CA LEU A 49 -16.35 -9.31 31.23
C LEU A 49 -17.80 -8.82 31.13
N ALA A 50 -18.54 -8.85 32.27
CA ALA A 50 -19.96 -8.49 32.31
C ALA A 50 -20.23 -7.03 32.78
N THR A 51 -19.21 -6.31 33.24
CA THR A 51 -19.37 -4.92 33.72
C THR A 51 -18.45 -3.97 32.94
N PRO A 52 -18.85 -2.69 32.80
CA PRO A 52 -18.03 -1.67 32.12
C PRO A 52 -16.59 -1.57 32.67
N GLU A 53 -16.44 -1.63 34.00
CA GLU A 53 -15.15 -1.54 34.66
C GLU A 53 -14.26 -2.74 34.33
N ALA A 54 -14.80 -3.97 34.37
CA ALA A 54 -14.05 -5.17 34.03
C ALA A 54 -13.61 -5.19 32.57
N ILE A 55 -14.47 -4.70 31.66
CA ILE A 55 -14.13 -4.53 30.22
C ILE A 55 -12.99 -3.54 30.06
N CYS A 56 -13.07 -2.35 30.65
CA CYS A 56 -12.04 -1.33 30.53
C CYS A 56 -10.72 -1.77 31.16
N ASP A 57 -10.74 -2.43 32.32
CA ASP A 57 -9.52 -2.98 32.95
C ASP A 57 -8.88 -4.05 32.08
N CYS A 58 -9.66 -4.92 31.45
CA CYS A 58 -9.16 -5.93 30.50
C CYS A 58 -8.53 -5.27 29.26
N LEU A 59 -9.18 -4.25 28.71
CA LEU A 59 -8.67 -3.53 27.54
C LEU A 59 -7.38 -2.74 27.84
N ASN A 60 -7.20 -2.23 29.06
CA ASN A 60 -5.95 -1.62 29.48
C ASN A 60 -4.79 -2.63 29.49
N ASP A 61 -5.02 -3.84 30.00
CA ASP A 61 -4.02 -4.91 29.95
C ASP A 61 -3.77 -5.37 28.50
N LEU A 62 -4.81 -5.39 27.67
CA LEU A 62 -4.69 -5.76 26.26
C LEU A 62 -3.88 -4.73 25.46
N GLN A 63 -3.96 -3.43 25.78
CA GLN A 63 -3.09 -2.41 25.16
C GLN A 63 -1.61 -2.71 25.41
N GLU A 64 -1.24 -3.04 26.66
CA GLU A 64 0.14 -3.40 27.01
C GLU A 64 0.57 -4.70 26.31
N MET A 65 -0.32 -5.71 26.27
CA MET A 65 -0.07 -6.95 25.53
C MET A 65 0.20 -6.65 24.05
N THR A 66 -0.65 -5.86 23.41
CA THR A 66 -0.49 -5.48 21.99
C THR A 66 0.83 -4.75 21.75
N ARG A 67 1.21 -3.84 22.66
CA ARG A 67 2.48 -3.12 22.57
C ARG A 67 3.69 -4.08 22.62
N LEU A 68 3.69 -5.02 23.56
CA LEU A 68 4.76 -6.01 23.69
C LEU A 68 4.83 -6.93 22.46
N MET A 69 3.69 -7.38 21.96
CA MET A 69 3.59 -8.21 20.75
C MET A 69 4.12 -7.44 19.52
N THR A 70 3.74 -6.18 19.37
CA THR A 70 4.19 -5.32 18.27
C THR A 70 5.71 -5.13 18.29
N LEU A 71 6.30 -4.83 19.43
CA LEU A 71 7.74 -4.62 19.56
C LEU A 71 8.54 -5.92 19.32
N THR A 72 8.12 -7.02 19.94
CA THR A 72 8.84 -8.31 19.80
C THR A 72 8.70 -8.88 18.39
N GLY A 73 7.51 -8.79 17.78
CA GLY A 73 7.26 -9.24 16.41
C GLY A 73 8.08 -8.43 15.40
N ASN A 74 8.00 -7.09 15.46
CA ASN A 74 8.78 -6.24 14.54
C ASN A 74 10.30 -6.44 14.69
N TYR A 75 10.82 -6.57 15.91
CA TYR A 75 12.26 -6.81 16.12
C TYR A 75 12.75 -8.07 15.39
N THR A 76 11.97 -9.14 15.41
CA THR A 76 12.35 -10.39 14.76
C THR A 76 12.08 -10.40 13.26
N ASP A 77 10.97 -9.83 12.81
CA ASP A 77 10.59 -9.77 11.40
C ASP A 77 11.52 -8.85 10.58
N LEU A 78 11.84 -7.67 11.12
CA LEU A 78 12.78 -6.75 10.47
C LEU A 78 14.18 -7.34 10.34
N ALA A 79 14.62 -8.18 11.29
CA ALA A 79 15.91 -8.86 11.17
C ALA A 79 15.91 -9.90 10.04
N VAL A 80 14.79 -10.59 9.80
CA VAL A 80 14.62 -11.52 8.67
C VAL A 80 14.52 -10.76 7.34
N SER A 81 13.80 -9.62 7.30
CA SER A 81 13.56 -8.85 6.08
C SER A 81 14.84 -8.41 5.35
N VAL A 82 15.94 -8.23 6.06
CA VAL A 82 17.23 -7.84 5.48
C VAL A 82 18.14 -9.01 5.12
N ASP A 83 17.84 -10.21 5.62
CA ASP A 83 18.62 -11.42 5.31
C ASP A 83 17.81 -12.71 5.52
N TYR A 84 17.13 -13.16 4.47
CA TYR A 84 16.42 -14.44 4.45
C TYR A 84 17.34 -15.68 4.46
N TYR A 85 18.66 -15.52 4.41
CA TYR A 85 19.61 -16.64 4.51
C TYR A 85 20.09 -16.87 5.94
N ASP A 86 19.83 -15.94 6.86
CA ASP A 86 20.18 -16.11 8.26
C ASP A 86 19.16 -17.02 8.99
N SER A 87 19.53 -18.29 9.15
CA SER A 87 18.68 -19.28 9.82
C SER A 87 18.42 -18.97 11.29
N HIS A 88 19.34 -18.27 11.99
CA HIS A 88 19.14 -17.86 13.38
C HIS A 88 18.01 -16.83 13.50
N ASN A 89 17.99 -15.84 12.62
CA ASN A 89 16.93 -14.85 12.57
C ASN A 89 15.57 -15.48 12.22
N GLN A 90 15.54 -16.42 11.27
CA GLN A 90 14.32 -17.16 10.92
C GLN A 90 13.78 -17.97 12.10
N GLU A 91 14.63 -18.81 12.74
CA GLU A 91 14.22 -19.62 13.89
C GLU A 91 13.72 -18.76 15.06
N ARG A 92 14.36 -17.61 15.28
CA ARG A 92 13.94 -16.65 16.30
C ARG A 92 12.58 -16.05 15.98
N ASN A 93 12.36 -15.61 14.74
CA ASN A 93 11.10 -15.05 14.28
C ASN A 93 9.98 -16.09 14.41
N ASP A 94 10.18 -17.29 13.91
CA ASP A 94 9.21 -18.38 14.00
C ASP A 94 8.82 -18.68 15.47
N ARG A 95 9.80 -18.70 16.37
CA ARG A 95 9.55 -18.90 17.79
C ARG A 95 8.68 -17.80 18.39
N VAL A 96 8.99 -16.53 18.10
CA VAL A 96 8.22 -15.38 18.62
C VAL A 96 6.82 -15.36 18.02
N MET A 97 6.67 -15.57 16.71
CA MET A 97 5.37 -15.59 16.04
C MET A 97 4.47 -16.73 16.53
N ASN A 98 5.04 -17.91 16.83
CA ASN A 98 4.29 -19.01 17.44
C ASN A 98 3.77 -18.65 18.84
N ILE A 99 4.58 -17.95 19.65
CA ILE A 99 4.16 -17.47 20.98
C ILE A 99 3.06 -16.42 20.86
N ILE A 100 3.18 -15.47 19.94
CA ILE A 100 2.16 -14.46 19.66
C ILE A 100 0.85 -15.14 19.22
N SER A 101 0.92 -16.14 18.35
CA SER A 101 -0.23 -16.92 17.89
C SER A 101 -0.93 -17.66 19.04
N ASP A 102 -0.17 -18.29 19.93
CA ASP A 102 -0.72 -18.95 21.14
C ASP A 102 -1.43 -17.93 22.05
N ILE A 103 -0.80 -16.79 22.33
CA ILE A 103 -1.39 -15.71 23.14
C ILE A 103 -2.69 -15.20 22.52
N ASN A 104 -2.70 -14.92 21.22
CA ASN A 104 -3.91 -14.47 20.49
C ASN A 104 -5.05 -15.49 20.60
N SER A 105 -4.74 -16.78 20.46
CA SER A 105 -5.71 -17.86 20.62
C SER A 105 -6.28 -17.91 22.04
N ARG A 106 -5.45 -17.81 23.06
CA ARG A 106 -5.85 -17.83 24.46
C ARG A 106 -6.68 -16.61 24.87
N LEU A 107 -6.36 -15.42 24.33
CA LEU A 107 -7.05 -14.16 24.61
C LEU A 107 -8.27 -13.91 23.70
N SER A 108 -8.58 -14.81 22.78
CA SER A 108 -9.73 -14.67 21.86
C SER A 108 -11.08 -14.51 22.57
N PHE A 109 -11.20 -14.99 23.82
CA PHE A 109 -12.41 -14.80 24.65
C PHE A 109 -12.73 -13.32 24.90
N ILE A 110 -11.74 -12.43 24.89
CA ILE A 110 -11.94 -10.99 25.16
C ILE A 110 -12.93 -10.40 24.16
N ASN A 111 -12.63 -10.54 22.87
CA ASN A 111 -13.51 -10.03 21.84
C ASN A 111 -14.89 -10.71 21.87
N SER A 112 -14.93 -12.02 22.05
CA SER A 112 -16.18 -12.77 22.11
C SER A 112 -17.07 -12.32 23.27
N GLU A 113 -16.53 -12.26 24.50
CA GLU A 113 -17.29 -11.89 25.68
C GLU A 113 -17.75 -10.43 25.67
N ILE A 114 -16.91 -9.50 25.19
CA ILE A 114 -17.29 -8.09 25.06
C ILE A 114 -18.41 -7.93 24.02
N THR A 115 -18.32 -8.63 22.90
CA THR A 115 -19.33 -8.53 21.83
C THR A 115 -20.67 -9.14 22.24
N GLU A 116 -20.69 -10.13 23.14
CA GLU A 116 -21.92 -10.71 23.72
C GLU A 116 -22.65 -9.74 24.65
N GLN A 117 -21.99 -8.72 25.21
CA GLN A 117 -22.61 -7.79 26.16
C GLN A 117 -23.75 -6.99 25.51
N SER A 118 -24.70 -6.54 26.37
CA SER A 118 -25.80 -5.70 25.93
C SER A 118 -25.28 -4.36 25.36
N GLU A 119 -26.05 -3.73 24.48
CA GLU A 119 -25.72 -2.38 23.99
C GLU A 119 -25.61 -1.36 25.15
N GLU A 120 -26.40 -1.52 26.21
CA GLU A 120 -26.34 -0.66 27.39
C GLU A 120 -24.99 -0.80 28.09
N THR A 121 -24.51 -2.04 28.30
CA THR A 121 -23.19 -2.31 28.88
C THR A 121 -22.06 -1.74 27.99
N LEU A 122 -22.13 -1.95 26.66
CA LEU A 122 -21.14 -1.42 25.75
C LEU A 122 -21.12 0.12 25.74
N LYS A 123 -22.28 0.77 25.71
CA LYS A 123 -22.38 2.25 25.78
C LYS A 123 -21.86 2.79 27.13
N ALA A 124 -22.12 2.09 28.24
CA ALA A 124 -21.55 2.46 29.52
C ALA A 124 -20.03 2.27 29.57
N SER A 125 -19.52 1.18 28.96
CA SER A 125 -18.07 0.95 28.82
C SER A 125 -17.41 2.04 27.98
N ILE A 126 -17.98 2.41 26.83
CA ILE A 126 -17.51 3.49 25.94
C ILE A 126 -17.36 4.81 26.72
N ALA A 127 -18.30 5.12 27.62
CA ALA A 127 -18.29 6.37 28.39
C ALA A 127 -17.10 6.49 29.35
N ILE A 128 -16.48 5.37 29.77
CA ILE A 128 -15.36 5.34 30.71
C ILE A 128 -14.06 4.77 30.12
N ALA A 129 -14.08 4.33 28.85
CA ALA A 129 -13.02 3.53 28.22
C ALA A 129 -11.70 4.28 27.95
N GLY A 130 -11.66 5.61 28.04
CA GLY A 130 -10.44 6.38 27.74
C GLY A 130 -9.88 6.03 26.34
N GLY A 131 -8.65 5.56 26.28
CA GLY A 131 -7.96 5.18 25.05
C GLY A 131 -8.48 3.92 24.35
N SER A 132 -9.48 3.22 24.91
CA SER A 132 -10.14 2.06 24.28
C SER A 132 -11.52 2.40 23.71
N ARG A 133 -11.89 3.69 23.69
CA ARG A 133 -13.22 4.15 23.27
C ARG A 133 -13.54 3.74 21.84
N ILE A 134 -12.68 4.02 20.91
CA ILE A 134 -12.87 3.75 19.48
C ILE A 134 -12.95 2.23 19.22
N TYR A 135 -12.13 1.44 19.91
CA TYR A 135 -12.20 -0.02 19.86
C TYR A 135 -13.58 -0.54 20.24
N LEU A 136 -14.16 -0.04 21.33
CA LEU A 136 -15.51 -0.42 21.77
C LEU A 136 -16.62 0.12 20.85
N GLU A 137 -16.48 1.33 20.33
CA GLU A 137 -17.39 1.89 19.33
C GLU A 137 -17.42 1.03 18.06
N ASP A 138 -16.27 0.50 17.61
CA ASP A 138 -16.20 -0.40 16.46
C ASP A 138 -16.85 -1.77 16.75
N ILE A 139 -16.67 -2.33 17.95
CA ILE A 139 -17.40 -3.52 18.38
C ILE A 139 -18.91 -3.27 18.33
N LEU A 140 -19.38 -2.15 18.88
CA LEU A 140 -20.80 -1.79 18.86
C LEU A 140 -21.34 -1.63 17.43
N ARG A 141 -20.55 -1.01 16.54
CA ARG A 141 -20.88 -0.85 15.12
C ARG A 141 -21.03 -2.19 14.40
N ARG A 142 -20.13 -3.15 14.67
CA ARG A 142 -20.12 -4.48 14.05
C ARG A 142 -21.18 -5.43 14.62
N LYS A 143 -21.72 -5.13 15.79
CA LYS A 143 -22.67 -6.00 16.52
C LYS A 143 -23.90 -6.44 15.70
N PRO A 144 -24.55 -5.60 14.85
CA PRO A 144 -25.68 -6.04 14.02
C PRO A 144 -25.33 -7.12 12.99
N HIS A 145 -24.04 -7.25 12.62
CA HIS A 145 -23.51 -8.20 11.65
C HIS A 145 -22.78 -9.38 12.29
N GLN A 146 -22.87 -9.50 13.61
CA GLN A 146 -22.26 -10.59 14.34
C GLN A 146 -23.12 -11.85 14.23
N LEU A 147 -22.45 -12.98 13.99
CA LEU A 147 -23.09 -14.29 13.98
C LEU A 147 -23.20 -14.88 15.38
N HIS A 148 -23.97 -15.96 15.50
CA HIS A 148 -24.02 -16.73 16.75
C HIS A 148 -22.60 -17.17 17.17
N PRO A 149 -22.23 -17.13 18.46
CA PRO A 149 -20.86 -17.42 18.93
C PRO A 149 -20.29 -18.76 18.43
N GLU A 150 -21.11 -19.80 18.34
CA GLU A 150 -20.70 -21.10 17.79
C GLU A 150 -20.32 -21.02 16.30
N THR A 151 -21.02 -20.15 15.54
CA THR A 151 -20.72 -19.93 14.12
C THR A 151 -19.43 -19.13 13.96
N GLU A 152 -19.22 -18.07 14.77
CA GLU A 152 -17.97 -17.30 14.77
C GLU A 152 -16.78 -18.21 15.13
N ARG A 153 -16.94 -19.09 16.11
CA ARG A 153 -15.92 -20.07 16.49
C ARG A 153 -15.60 -21.04 15.34
N ALA A 154 -16.62 -21.51 14.64
CA ALA A 154 -16.43 -22.39 13.49
C ALA A 154 -15.70 -21.69 12.33
N LEU A 155 -16.09 -20.44 12.01
CA LEU A 155 -15.43 -19.64 10.98
C LEU A 155 -13.99 -19.30 11.35
N SER A 156 -13.73 -18.98 12.62
CA SER A 156 -12.38 -18.75 13.13
C SER A 156 -11.50 -19.99 13.00
N ALA A 157 -12.03 -21.17 13.32
CA ALA A 157 -11.31 -22.43 13.15
C ALA A 157 -11.01 -22.77 11.68
N LEU A 158 -11.83 -22.28 10.74
CA LEU A 158 -11.65 -22.43 9.30
C LEU A 158 -10.79 -21.33 8.65
N SER A 159 -10.31 -20.36 9.40
CA SER A 159 -9.64 -19.16 8.84
C SER A 159 -8.48 -19.50 7.89
N GLN A 160 -7.62 -20.46 8.24
CA GLN A 160 -6.55 -20.92 7.34
C GLN A 160 -7.10 -21.56 6.06
N THR A 161 -8.17 -22.37 6.16
CA THR A 161 -8.81 -22.97 4.99
C THR A 161 -9.45 -21.92 4.10
N LEU A 162 -10.09 -20.91 4.67
CA LEU A 162 -10.69 -19.80 3.93
C LEU A 162 -9.63 -18.93 3.23
N ASN A 163 -8.40 -18.88 3.76
CA ASN A 163 -7.26 -18.19 3.13
C ASN A 163 -6.52 -19.02 2.06
N THR A 164 -6.91 -20.28 1.84
CA THR A 164 -6.29 -21.16 0.84
C THR A 164 -6.26 -20.57 -0.58
N PRO A 165 -7.29 -19.85 -1.07
CA PRO A 165 -7.26 -19.21 -2.38
C PRO A 165 -6.06 -18.29 -2.59
N TYR A 166 -5.75 -17.44 -1.61
CA TYR A 166 -4.58 -16.57 -1.64
C TYR A 166 -3.26 -17.34 -1.59
N GLN A 167 -3.20 -18.41 -0.79
CA GLN A 167 -2.02 -19.29 -0.74
C GLN A 167 -1.77 -19.97 -2.09
N ILE A 168 -2.82 -20.49 -2.75
CA ILE A 168 -2.71 -21.09 -4.09
C ILE A 168 -2.22 -20.05 -5.11
N TYR A 169 -2.76 -18.83 -5.06
CA TYR A 169 -2.32 -17.74 -5.91
C TYR A 169 -0.80 -17.47 -5.75
N ASN A 170 -0.32 -17.31 -4.50
CA ASN A 170 1.08 -17.06 -4.24
C ASN A 170 1.99 -18.22 -4.67
N MET A 171 1.62 -19.46 -4.35
CA MET A 171 2.38 -20.64 -4.78
C MET A 171 2.45 -20.73 -6.31
N THR A 172 1.34 -20.48 -7.00
CA THR A 172 1.30 -20.46 -8.47
C THR A 172 2.21 -19.39 -9.03
N LYS A 173 2.10 -18.14 -8.52
CA LYS A 173 2.86 -16.98 -9.01
C LYS A 173 4.36 -17.11 -8.69
N LEU A 174 4.70 -17.44 -7.45
CA LEU A 174 6.07 -17.29 -6.95
C LEU A 174 6.88 -18.59 -7.01
N ALA A 175 6.22 -19.76 -6.92
CA ALA A 175 6.92 -21.04 -6.86
C ALA A 175 6.81 -21.87 -8.15
N ASP A 176 5.61 -21.98 -8.74
CA ASP A 176 5.37 -22.89 -9.85
C ASP A 176 5.71 -22.29 -11.21
N MET A 177 5.46 -20.98 -11.42
CA MET A 177 5.77 -20.33 -12.69
C MET A 177 7.27 -20.26 -12.92
N LYS A 178 7.77 -21.07 -13.85
CA LYS A 178 9.15 -21.01 -14.34
C LYS A 178 9.14 -20.41 -15.73
N PHE A 179 9.85 -19.31 -15.89
CA PHE A 179 9.92 -18.60 -17.16
C PHE A 179 11.07 -19.12 -18.00
N ASP A 180 10.80 -19.28 -19.30
CA ASP A 180 11.83 -19.54 -20.29
C ASP A 180 12.52 -18.20 -20.66
N SER A 181 13.77 -18.25 -21.09
CA SER A 181 14.41 -17.07 -21.70
C SER A 181 13.71 -16.69 -23.00
N PHE A 182 13.72 -15.43 -23.35
CA PHE A 182 13.22 -14.92 -24.62
C PHE A 182 14.35 -14.42 -25.51
N ARG A 183 14.08 -14.33 -26.80
CA ARG A 183 15.05 -13.88 -27.80
C ARG A 183 14.64 -12.56 -28.42
N ALA A 184 15.56 -11.57 -28.37
CA ALA A 184 15.41 -10.27 -29.01
C ALA A 184 16.78 -9.78 -29.53
N ASN A 185 16.80 -9.05 -30.64
CA ASN A 185 18.03 -8.48 -31.22
C ASN A 185 19.16 -9.53 -31.37
N ASN A 186 18.82 -10.78 -31.73
CA ASN A 186 19.70 -11.94 -31.83
C ASN A 186 20.40 -12.38 -30.53
N ASN A 187 19.99 -11.88 -29.36
CA ASN A 187 20.48 -12.28 -28.05
C ASN A 187 19.38 -13.01 -27.27
N ASP A 188 19.79 -13.86 -26.33
CA ASP A 188 18.90 -14.53 -25.37
C ASP A 188 18.92 -13.75 -24.05
N TYR A 189 17.74 -13.50 -23.50
CA TYR A 189 17.51 -12.75 -22.26
C TYR A 189 16.79 -13.62 -21.24
N PRO A 190 17.23 -13.64 -19.97
CA PRO A 190 16.51 -14.32 -18.91
C PRO A 190 15.15 -13.65 -18.66
N LEU A 191 14.16 -14.40 -18.15
CA LEU A 191 12.86 -13.88 -17.78
C LEU A 191 12.43 -14.42 -16.41
N GLY A 192 11.74 -13.60 -15.67
CA GLY A 192 11.15 -13.91 -14.37
C GLY A 192 10.15 -12.81 -14.00
N TYR A 193 9.39 -13.01 -12.93
CA TYR A 193 8.41 -12.02 -12.50
C TYR A 193 9.06 -10.66 -12.23
N SER A 194 10.05 -10.60 -11.32
CA SER A 194 10.73 -9.36 -10.96
C SER A 194 11.47 -8.73 -12.15
N LEU A 195 12.18 -9.54 -12.95
CA LEU A 195 12.84 -9.04 -14.17
C LEU A 195 11.85 -8.42 -15.16
N PHE A 196 10.64 -8.97 -15.25
CA PHE A 196 9.63 -8.39 -16.12
C PHE A 196 9.06 -7.10 -15.52
N GLU A 197 8.63 -7.13 -14.26
CA GLU A 197 7.92 -6.02 -13.63
C GLU A 197 8.84 -4.84 -13.29
N ASP A 198 10.11 -5.09 -12.94
CA ASP A 198 11.04 -4.06 -12.50
C ASP A 198 11.95 -3.54 -13.63
N ASP A 199 12.22 -4.36 -14.67
CA ASP A 199 13.16 -4.00 -15.73
C ASP A 199 12.50 -3.95 -17.11
N TYR A 200 11.93 -5.08 -17.61
CA TYR A 200 11.51 -5.16 -19.01
C TYR A 200 10.25 -4.34 -19.35
N GLU A 201 9.37 -4.07 -18.42
CA GLU A 201 8.24 -3.17 -18.64
C GLU A 201 8.69 -1.73 -18.93
N TYR A 202 9.90 -1.35 -18.47
CA TYR A 202 10.48 -0.01 -18.63
C TYR A 202 11.57 0.03 -19.70
N GLU A 203 11.91 -1.11 -20.31
CA GLU A 203 12.98 -1.22 -21.30
C GLU A 203 12.74 -0.30 -22.50
N SER A 204 13.74 0.51 -22.85
CA SER A 204 13.67 1.47 -23.96
C SER A 204 13.68 0.79 -25.33
N ASP A 205 14.40 -0.35 -25.47
CA ASP A 205 14.42 -1.11 -26.72
C ASP A 205 13.07 -1.83 -26.93
N THR A 206 12.39 -1.41 -27.98
CA THR A 206 11.03 -1.89 -28.30
C THR A 206 10.97 -3.40 -28.57
N GLN A 207 12.02 -3.98 -29.19
CA GLN A 207 12.04 -5.41 -29.49
C GLN A 207 12.25 -6.22 -28.22
N ILE A 208 13.14 -5.79 -27.33
CA ILE A 208 13.36 -6.46 -26.03
C ILE A 208 12.07 -6.39 -25.22
N ARG A 209 11.52 -5.21 -25.01
CA ARG A 209 10.32 -4.97 -24.21
C ARG A 209 9.11 -5.78 -24.68
N ARG A 210 8.77 -5.70 -25.99
CA ARG A 210 7.61 -6.41 -26.55
C ARG A 210 7.82 -7.93 -26.58
N SER A 211 9.05 -8.41 -26.82
CA SER A 211 9.35 -9.85 -26.75
C SER A 211 9.29 -10.40 -25.33
N ALA A 212 9.73 -9.62 -24.34
CA ALA A 212 9.59 -9.95 -22.94
C ALA A 212 8.09 -10.06 -22.56
N PHE A 213 7.29 -9.06 -22.91
CA PHE A 213 5.84 -9.05 -22.67
C PHE A 213 5.13 -10.27 -23.28
N ASP A 214 5.41 -10.57 -24.54
CA ASP A 214 4.81 -11.72 -25.25
C ASP A 214 5.18 -13.06 -24.59
N THR A 215 6.45 -13.22 -24.20
CA THR A 215 6.89 -14.45 -23.53
C THR A 215 6.34 -14.57 -22.12
N PHE A 216 6.28 -13.47 -21.38
CA PHE A 216 5.70 -13.40 -20.05
C PHE A 216 4.21 -13.75 -20.07
N SER A 217 3.45 -13.13 -20.98
CA SER A 217 2.01 -13.36 -21.13
C SER A 217 1.68 -14.81 -21.54
N LYS A 218 2.48 -15.40 -22.45
CA LYS A 218 2.36 -16.82 -22.80
C LYS A 218 2.57 -17.76 -21.59
N LYS A 219 3.43 -17.39 -20.66
CA LYS A 219 3.61 -18.15 -19.43
C LYS A 219 2.41 -18.00 -18.51
N LEU A 220 1.89 -16.78 -18.31
CA LEU A 220 0.67 -16.54 -17.53
C LEU A 220 -0.50 -17.38 -18.05
N ALA A 221 -0.72 -17.39 -19.36
CA ALA A 221 -1.80 -18.17 -19.99
C ALA A 221 -1.79 -19.67 -19.63
N GLN A 222 -0.64 -20.26 -19.32
CA GLN A 222 -0.55 -21.66 -18.89
C GLN A 222 -1.18 -21.91 -17.52
N TYR A 223 -1.30 -20.88 -16.69
CA TYR A 223 -1.82 -20.96 -15.32
C TYR A 223 -3.18 -20.24 -15.15
N GLU A 224 -3.76 -19.76 -16.23
CA GLU A 224 -4.98 -18.95 -16.23
C GLU A 224 -6.14 -19.64 -15.50
N ASN A 225 -6.40 -20.92 -15.80
CA ASN A 225 -7.47 -21.66 -15.15
C ASN A 225 -7.24 -21.88 -13.65
N THR A 226 -6.02 -22.14 -13.22
CA THR A 226 -5.69 -22.33 -11.80
C THR A 226 -5.88 -21.02 -11.04
N THR A 227 -5.37 -19.91 -11.59
CA THR A 227 -5.52 -18.58 -10.99
C THR A 227 -6.99 -18.15 -10.95
N ALA A 228 -7.75 -18.42 -12.02
CA ALA A 228 -9.19 -18.14 -12.07
C ALA A 228 -9.97 -18.94 -11.01
N ALA A 229 -9.65 -20.22 -10.84
CA ALA A 229 -10.29 -21.04 -9.82
C ALA A 229 -10.01 -20.54 -8.41
N ALA A 230 -8.77 -20.14 -8.12
CA ALA A 230 -8.39 -19.54 -6.84
C ALA A 230 -9.16 -18.22 -6.61
N TYR A 231 -9.17 -17.32 -7.59
CA TYR A 231 -9.87 -16.04 -7.46
C TYR A 231 -11.38 -16.20 -7.35
N ASN A 232 -12.01 -17.09 -8.16
CA ASN A 232 -13.42 -17.38 -8.00
C ASN A 232 -13.76 -17.92 -6.60
N SER A 233 -12.90 -18.78 -6.05
CA SER A 233 -13.07 -19.28 -4.67
C SER A 233 -13.00 -18.15 -3.64
N GLN A 234 -12.09 -17.19 -3.82
CA GLN A 234 -11.98 -16.00 -2.96
C GLN A 234 -13.28 -15.19 -2.96
N VAL A 235 -13.73 -14.74 -4.14
CA VAL A 235 -14.91 -13.87 -4.25
C VAL A 235 -16.21 -14.55 -3.84
N GLN A 236 -16.33 -15.88 -4.04
CA GLN A 236 -17.45 -16.67 -3.53
C GLN A 236 -17.42 -16.80 -2.01
N THR A 237 -16.25 -16.93 -1.41
CA THR A 237 -16.07 -16.92 0.05
C THR A 237 -16.52 -15.60 0.64
N GLU A 238 -16.08 -14.48 0.08
CA GLU A 238 -16.47 -13.14 0.52
C GLU A 238 -17.99 -12.92 0.38
N LYS A 239 -18.59 -13.36 -0.73
CA LYS A 239 -20.05 -13.30 -0.89
C LYS A 239 -20.78 -14.14 0.15
N THR A 240 -20.29 -15.34 0.41
CA THR A 240 -20.90 -16.25 1.41
C THR A 240 -20.84 -15.61 2.80
N LEU A 241 -19.68 -15.06 3.18
CA LEU A 241 -19.50 -14.37 4.46
C LEU A 241 -20.37 -13.12 4.59
N ALA A 242 -20.44 -12.29 3.53
CA ALA A 242 -21.31 -11.11 3.49
C ALA A 242 -22.78 -11.51 3.68
N THR A 243 -23.24 -12.54 2.99
CA THR A 243 -24.62 -13.05 3.09
C THR A 243 -24.91 -13.60 4.49
N LEU A 244 -24.02 -14.40 5.06
CA LEU A 244 -24.16 -14.93 6.41
C LEU A 244 -24.28 -13.80 7.45
N ARG A 245 -23.51 -12.72 7.28
CA ARG A 245 -23.51 -11.53 8.18
C ARG A 245 -24.65 -10.56 7.91
N GLY A 246 -25.56 -10.87 6.99
CA GLY A 246 -26.77 -10.08 6.71
C GLY A 246 -26.52 -8.82 5.88
N PHE A 247 -25.45 -8.79 5.08
CA PHE A 247 -25.24 -7.72 4.09
C PHE A 247 -25.97 -8.06 2.78
N ASP A 248 -26.52 -7.02 2.13
CA ASP A 248 -27.22 -7.17 0.86
C ASP A 248 -26.26 -7.50 -0.29
N SER A 249 -25.03 -6.98 -0.25
CA SER A 249 -24.00 -7.20 -1.27
C SER A 249 -22.61 -7.46 -0.65
N VAL A 250 -21.70 -8.02 -1.46
CA VAL A 250 -20.27 -8.10 -1.10
C VAL A 250 -19.69 -6.71 -0.89
N PHE A 251 -20.08 -5.75 -1.74
CA PHE A 251 -19.63 -4.37 -1.62
C PHE A 251 -19.98 -3.76 -0.26
N ASP A 252 -21.23 -3.94 0.18
CA ASP A 252 -21.69 -3.37 1.46
C ASP A 252 -20.87 -3.93 2.62
N SER A 253 -20.55 -5.23 2.59
CA SER A 253 -19.70 -5.87 3.60
C SER A 253 -18.28 -5.32 3.59
N LEU A 254 -17.63 -5.25 2.43
CA LEU A 254 -16.23 -4.82 2.32
C LEU A 254 -16.07 -3.32 2.58
N LEU A 255 -17.00 -2.48 2.11
CA LEU A 255 -16.97 -1.03 2.34
C LEU A 255 -17.37 -0.68 3.78
N PHE A 256 -18.21 -1.50 4.44
CA PHE A 256 -18.52 -1.34 5.85
C PHE A 256 -17.25 -1.36 6.69
N ASP A 257 -16.35 -2.31 6.46
CA ASP A 257 -15.08 -2.38 7.19
C ASP A 257 -14.18 -1.16 6.95
N GLN A 258 -14.21 -0.61 5.76
CA GLN A 258 -13.47 0.60 5.40
C GLN A 258 -14.14 1.91 5.87
N LYS A 259 -15.37 1.86 6.37
CA LYS A 259 -16.20 3.03 6.74
C LYS A 259 -16.41 3.99 5.56
N VAL A 260 -16.62 3.45 4.37
CA VAL A 260 -16.78 4.18 3.10
C VAL A 260 -18.14 3.86 2.48
N SER A 261 -18.80 4.86 1.89
CA SER A 261 -20.08 4.65 1.19
C SER A 261 -19.87 4.05 -0.21
N ARG A 262 -20.90 3.37 -0.72
CA ARG A 262 -20.93 2.84 -2.06
C ARG A 262 -20.80 3.93 -3.13
N GLU A 263 -21.44 5.08 -2.90
CA GLU A 263 -21.40 6.22 -3.82
C GLU A 263 -19.99 6.78 -3.97
N LEU A 264 -19.23 6.85 -2.86
CA LEU A 264 -17.85 7.30 -2.90
C LEU A 264 -16.97 6.33 -3.70
N TYR A 265 -17.11 5.03 -3.46
CA TYR A 265 -16.41 3.99 -4.19
C TYR A 265 -16.71 4.02 -5.70
N ASP A 266 -17.98 4.03 -6.08
CA ASP A 266 -18.41 4.05 -7.49
C ASP A 266 -17.96 5.33 -8.19
N ARG A 267 -18.08 6.50 -7.54
CA ARG A 267 -17.62 7.80 -8.05
C ARG A 267 -16.13 7.80 -8.38
N GLN A 268 -15.30 7.26 -7.48
CA GLN A 268 -13.86 7.17 -7.67
C GLN A 268 -13.53 6.43 -8.98
N ILE A 269 -14.15 5.30 -9.20
CA ILE A 269 -13.95 4.50 -10.41
C ILE A 269 -14.51 5.20 -11.65
N ASP A 270 -15.76 5.69 -11.60
CA ASP A 270 -16.44 6.21 -12.77
C ASP A 270 -15.81 7.51 -13.30
N LEU A 271 -15.44 8.42 -12.40
CA LEU A 271 -14.82 9.68 -12.82
C LEU A 271 -13.41 9.45 -13.39
N ILE A 272 -12.60 8.61 -12.75
CA ILE A 272 -11.25 8.36 -13.27
C ILE A 272 -11.31 7.63 -14.61
N THR A 273 -12.10 6.58 -14.73
CA THR A 273 -12.20 5.83 -15.99
C THR A 273 -12.70 6.68 -17.15
N THR A 274 -13.61 7.62 -16.90
CA THR A 274 -14.21 8.44 -17.95
C THR A 274 -13.48 9.76 -18.22
N LYS A 275 -12.90 10.40 -17.21
CA LYS A 275 -12.30 11.73 -17.34
C LYS A 275 -10.79 11.68 -17.49
N LEU A 276 -10.10 10.84 -16.71
CA LEU A 276 -8.64 10.73 -16.79
C LEU A 276 -8.18 10.06 -18.10
N SER A 277 -8.96 9.13 -18.64
CA SER A 277 -8.62 8.40 -19.87
C SER A 277 -8.21 9.33 -21.02
N VAL A 278 -8.86 10.49 -21.18
CA VAL A 278 -8.56 11.47 -22.23
C VAL A 278 -7.12 12.00 -22.09
N HIS A 279 -6.70 12.32 -20.86
CA HIS A 279 -5.36 12.83 -20.58
C HIS A 279 -4.30 11.73 -20.73
N MET A 280 -4.58 10.52 -20.25
CA MET A 280 -3.64 9.40 -20.37
C MET A 280 -3.47 8.93 -21.82
N ARG A 281 -4.52 8.98 -22.65
CA ARG A 281 -4.40 8.75 -24.09
C ARG A 281 -3.51 9.81 -24.76
N LYS A 282 -3.56 11.08 -24.33
CA LYS A 282 -2.65 12.11 -24.79
C LYS A 282 -1.20 11.79 -24.40
N TYR A 283 -0.99 11.32 -23.18
CA TYR A 283 0.33 10.87 -22.71
C TYR A 283 0.87 9.69 -23.54
N ALA A 284 0.03 8.69 -23.83
CA ALA A 284 0.40 7.57 -24.70
C ALA A 284 0.80 8.03 -26.12
N ARG A 285 0.07 9.00 -26.72
CA ARG A 285 0.46 9.60 -28.00
C ARG A 285 1.81 10.32 -27.94
N LEU A 286 2.09 10.99 -26.80
CA LEU A 286 3.39 11.63 -26.58
C LEU A 286 4.52 10.58 -26.54
N LEU A 287 4.38 9.51 -25.78
CA LEU A 287 5.35 8.41 -25.72
C LEU A 287 5.58 7.81 -27.12
N LYS A 288 4.50 7.53 -27.86
CA LYS A 288 4.59 7.06 -29.25
C LYS A 288 5.42 7.99 -30.14
N LYS A 289 5.21 9.31 -30.00
CA LYS A 289 5.95 10.34 -30.79
C LYS A 289 7.43 10.35 -30.43
N ILE A 290 7.76 10.43 -29.13
CA ILE A 290 9.14 10.52 -28.63
C ILE A 290 9.96 9.32 -29.07
N HIS A 291 9.41 8.11 -28.84
CA HIS A 291 10.09 6.85 -29.14
C HIS A 291 9.94 6.43 -30.62
N LYS A 292 9.25 7.21 -31.45
CA LYS A 292 9.02 6.94 -32.89
C LYS A 292 8.45 5.53 -33.12
N LEU A 293 7.51 5.10 -32.23
CA LEU A 293 6.93 3.78 -32.32
C LEU A 293 6.01 3.68 -33.54
N ASP A 294 6.04 2.54 -34.21
CA ASP A 294 5.14 2.16 -35.30
C ASP A 294 3.67 2.17 -34.83
N ARG A 295 3.45 1.62 -33.67
CA ARG A 295 2.16 1.57 -32.95
C ARG A 295 2.41 1.71 -31.46
N MET A 296 1.41 2.16 -30.72
CA MET A 296 1.42 2.16 -29.25
C MET A 296 0.67 0.94 -28.76
N THR A 297 1.35 0.04 -28.07
CA THR A 297 0.75 -1.17 -27.50
C THR A 297 0.70 -1.07 -25.98
N PHE A 298 -0.08 -1.93 -25.34
CA PHE A 298 -0.14 -2.02 -23.88
C PHE A 298 1.25 -2.22 -23.25
N ALA A 299 2.12 -3.01 -23.91
CA ALA A 299 3.49 -3.24 -23.46
C ALA A 299 4.40 -1.98 -23.51
N ASP A 300 3.97 -0.91 -24.19
CA ASP A 300 4.77 0.31 -24.35
C ASP A 300 4.41 1.42 -23.34
N LEU A 301 3.43 1.20 -22.44
CA LEU A 301 2.85 2.27 -21.61
C LEU A 301 3.76 2.77 -20.49
N LYS A 302 4.75 1.97 -20.05
CA LYS A 302 5.63 2.29 -18.93
C LYS A 302 7.01 2.84 -19.34
N ILE A 303 7.26 3.07 -20.62
CA ILE A 303 8.54 3.63 -21.07
C ILE A 303 8.72 5.07 -20.60
N SER A 304 9.97 5.42 -20.24
CA SER A 304 10.29 6.78 -19.79
C SER A 304 10.17 7.80 -20.93
N VAL A 305 9.75 9.02 -20.62
CA VAL A 305 9.78 10.15 -21.55
C VAL A 305 11.22 10.49 -21.99
N ASP A 306 12.20 10.30 -21.11
CA ASP A 306 13.61 10.57 -21.39
C ASP A 306 14.50 9.49 -20.75
N PRO A 307 14.69 8.33 -21.40
CA PRO A 307 15.47 7.23 -20.83
C PRO A 307 16.95 7.55 -20.59
N GLU A 308 17.48 8.58 -21.26
CA GLU A 308 18.87 9.00 -21.12
C GLU A 308 19.10 9.99 -19.97
N TYR A 309 18.02 10.50 -19.38
CA TYR A 309 18.08 11.48 -18.30
C TYR A 309 17.72 10.83 -16.96
N ASP A 310 18.75 10.53 -16.16
CA ASP A 310 18.62 9.88 -14.85
C ASP A 310 19.57 10.58 -13.85
N PRO A 311 19.10 11.63 -13.16
CA PRO A 311 19.92 12.37 -12.22
C PRO A 311 20.46 11.47 -11.11
N LYS A 312 21.78 11.53 -10.88
CA LYS A 312 22.45 10.74 -9.84
C LYS A 312 22.45 11.46 -8.50
N VAL A 313 22.06 10.75 -7.45
CA VAL A 313 22.03 11.26 -6.07
C VAL A 313 22.56 10.17 -5.13
N THR A 314 23.61 10.49 -4.39
CA THR A 314 24.14 9.61 -3.34
C THR A 314 23.25 9.65 -2.10
N ILE A 315 23.39 8.67 -1.21
CA ILE A 315 22.67 8.66 0.08
C ILE A 315 22.91 9.97 0.86
N GLU A 316 24.16 10.41 0.94
CA GLU A 316 24.50 11.68 1.64
C GLU A 316 23.86 12.89 0.93
N GLY A 317 23.89 12.91 -0.42
CA GLY A 317 23.24 13.98 -1.21
C GLY A 317 21.73 14.00 -1.07
N SER A 318 21.09 12.86 -0.83
CA SER A 318 19.63 12.74 -0.68
C SER A 318 19.12 13.52 0.53
N LYS A 319 19.92 13.60 1.60
CA LYS A 319 19.55 14.27 2.84
C LYS A 319 19.16 15.73 2.60
N GLU A 320 19.97 16.47 1.83
CA GLU A 320 19.69 17.88 1.53
C GLU A 320 18.39 18.05 0.74
N TYR A 321 18.15 17.17 -0.27
CA TYR A 321 16.90 17.20 -1.04
C TYR A 321 15.67 16.95 -0.18
N ILE A 322 15.72 15.90 0.66
CA ILE A 322 14.62 15.52 1.56
C ILE A 322 14.35 16.62 2.60
N GLU A 323 15.37 17.10 3.29
CA GLU A 323 15.21 18.16 4.31
C GLU A 323 14.61 19.43 3.71
N LYS A 324 15.12 19.89 2.57
CA LYS A 324 14.61 21.12 1.92
C LYS A 324 13.22 20.90 1.31
N GLY A 325 13.00 19.80 0.63
CA GLY A 325 11.72 19.50 -0.02
C GLY A 325 10.57 19.37 0.97
N LEU A 326 10.84 18.79 2.13
CA LEU A 326 9.82 18.56 3.17
C LEU A 326 9.83 19.61 4.30
N SER A 327 10.71 20.61 4.24
CA SER A 327 10.82 21.66 5.26
C SER A 327 9.54 22.48 5.47
N ILE A 328 8.68 22.53 4.46
CA ILE A 328 7.37 23.19 4.51
C ILE A 328 6.44 22.56 5.58
N LEU A 329 6.65 21.28 5.92
CA LEU A 329 5.91 20.58 6.97
C LEU A 329 6.33 21.00 8.39
N GLY A 330 7.37 21.83 8.50
CA GLY A 330 7.82 22.46 9.73
C GLY A 330 9.03 21.80 10.38
N PRO A 331 9.61 22.45 11.41
CA PRO A 331 10.88 22.04 12.01
C PRO A 331 10.84 20.64 12.63
N GLU A 332 9.73 20.26 13.28
CA GLU A 332 9.59 18.94 13.90
C GLU A 332 9.66 17.80 12.87
N TYR A 333 9.17 18.06 11.64
CA TYR A 333 9.27 17.09 10.54
C TYR A 333 10.71 16.97 10.02
N VAL A 334 11.41 18.10 9.93
CA VAL A 334 12.85 18.13 9.57
C VAL A 334 13.69 17.43 10.64
N ASP A 335 13.41 17.66 11.93
CA ASP A 335 14.08 16.97 13.03
C ASP A 335 13.91 15.45 12.93
N MET A 336 12.70 14.98 12.59
CA MET A 336 12.43 13.55 12.35
C MET A 336 13.28 13.00 11.19
N ILE A 337 13.39 13.74 10.09
CA ILE A 337 14.22 13.34 8.94
C ILE A 337 15.68 13.23 9.38
N GLN A 338 16.19 14.20 10.12
CA GLN A 338 17.57 14.19 10.63
C GLN A 338 17.82 13.03 11.59
N GLU A 339 16.84 12.70 12.45
CA GLU A 339 16.88 11.50 13.29
C GLU A 339 16.95 10.23 12.45
N ALA A 340 16.14 10.11 11.39
CA ALA A 340 16.10 8.93 10.54
C ALA A 340 17.47 8.59 9.92
N TYR A 341 18.22 9.63 9.49
CA TYR A 341 19.58 9.43 8.99
C TYR A 341 20.60 9.20 10.12
N ARG A 342 20.56 10.01 11.18
CA ARG A 342 21.53 9.94 12.28
C ARG A 342 21.43 8.63 13.06
N ASP A 343 20.22 8.21 13.36
CA ASP A 343 19.93 7.06 14.23
C ASP A 343 19.65 5.79 13.42
N ARG A 344 20.00 5.82 12.13
CA ARG A 344 19.94 4.66 11.22
C ARG A 344 18.56 3.97 11.20
N TRP A 345 17.51 4.74 10.90
CA TRP A 345 16.19 4.15 10.69
C TRP A 345 16.08 3.44 9.34
N VAL A 346 16.98 3.77 8.39
CA VAL A 346 16.91 3.33 7.00
C VAL A 346 17.97 2.27 6.70
N ASP A 347 17.53 1.15 6.15
CA ASP A 347 18.39 0.12 5.55
C ASP A 347 18.54 0.38 4.05
N PHE A 348 19.62 1.04 3.67
CA PHE A 348 19.90 1.45 2.29
C PHE A 348 20.54 0.36 1.43
N ALA A 349 21.20 -0.60 2.06
CA ALA A 349 22.08 -1.54 1.38
C ALA A 349 21.32 -2.47 0.43
N LYS A 350 22.01 -2.83 -0.66
CA LYS A 350 21.64 -3.97 -1.50
C LYS A 350 22.48 -5.17 -1.08
N ASN A 351 21.83 -6.23 -0.68
CA ASN A 351 22.51 -7.47 -0.36
C ASN A 351 21.70 -8.70 -0.80
N GLN A 352 22.35 -9.84 -0.85
CA GLN A 352 21.68 -11.11 -1.11
C GLN A 352 20.74 -11.44 0.05
N GLY A 353 19.60 -12.03 -0.25
CA GLY A 353 18.61 -12.44 0.73
C GLY A 353 17.77 -11.31 1.36
N LYS A 354 17.89 -10.06 0.89
CA LYS A 354 17.06 -8.94 1.34
C LYS A 354 15.71 -8.95 0.64
N SER A 355 14.65 -8.52 1.33
CA SER A 355 13.33 -8.26 0.74
C SER A 355 13.42 -7.28 -0.42
N THR A 356 12.59 -7.48 -1.44
CA THR A 356 12.45 -6.56 -2.58
C THR A 356 11.49 -5.40 -2.26
N GLY A 357 11.61 -4.31 -3.02
CA GLY A 357 10.78 -3.12 -2.84
C GLY A 357 11.26 -2.20 -1.72
N GLY A 358 10.37 -1.31 -1.27
CA GLY A 358 10.51 -0.45 -0.10
C GLY A 358 9.34 -0.62 0.84
N PHE A 359 9.55 -0.40 2.13
CA PHE A 359 8.47 -0.30 3.12
C PHE A 359 8.92 0.48 4.36
N CYS A 360 7.94 0.97 5.12
CA CYS A 360 8.12 1.59 6.42
C CYS A 360 7.36 0.83 7.50
N ALA A 361 8.06 0.27 8.48
CA ALA A 361 7.48 -0.30 9.69
C ALA A 361 7.60 0.71 10.84
N SER A 362 6.50 0.97 11.54
CA SER A 362 6.45 1.99 12.63
C SER A 362 5.83 1.41 13.90
N PRO A 363 6.53 0.53 14.61
CA PRO A 363 6.00 -0.10 15.83
C PRO A 363 5.67 0.93 16.90
N TYR A 364 4.53 0.73 17.57
CA TYR A 364 4.09 1.63 18.64
C TYR A 364 5.11 1.68 19.79
N GLY A 365 5.54 2.88 20.16
CA GLY A 365 6.45 3.11 21.29
C GLY A 365 7.93 3.14 20.91
N THR A 366 8.26 3.11 19.62
CA THR A 366 9.63 3.31 19.11
C THR A 366 9.61 4.13 17.82
N ASN A 367 10.75 4.27 17.15
CA ASN A 367 10.86 4.94 15.85
C ASN A 367 10.40 4.05 14.69
N SER A 368 10.38 4.63 13.51
CA SER A 368 10.14 3.90 12.25
C SER A 368 11.41 3.20 11.76
N PHE A 369 11.22 2.16 10.93
CA PHE A 369 12.26 1.42 10.23
C PHE A 369 11.89 1.34 8.75
N ILE A 370 12.79 1.82 7.88
CA ILE A 370 12.56 1.93 6.45
C ILE A 370 13.51 0.99 5.73
N LEU A 371 12.97 0.10 4.88
CA LEU A 371 13.75 -0.74 4.00
C LEU A 371 13.75 -0.16 2.59
N LEU A 372 14.94 -0.01 2.01
CA LEU A 372 15.15 0.40 0.62
C LEU A 372 16.24 -0.45 -0.03
N SER A 373 16.36 -0.33 -1.35
CA SER A 373 17.50 -0.83 -2.13
C SER A 373 18.05 0.32 -2.98
N TRP A 374 19.00 1.07 -2.44
CA TRP A 374 19.50 2.32 -3.01
C TRP A 374 20.32 2.11 -4.28
N ASN A 375 20.06 2.91 -5.32
CA ASN A 375 20.68 2.81 -6.66
C ASN A 375 21.43 4.07 -7.10
N ASP A 376 21.63 5.04 -6.21
CA ASP A 376 22.21 6.36 -6.49
C ASP A 376 21.42 7.16 -7.56
N ARG A 377 20.08 7.11 -7.52
CA ARG A 377 19.20 7.81 -8.46
C ARG A 377 18.29 8.79 -7.72
N MET A 378 17.85 9.84 -8.41
CA MET A 378 16.83 10.74 -7.86
C MET A 378 15.49 10.01 -7.61
N ALA A 379 15.20 8.95 -8.36
CA ALA A 379 14.03 8.10 -8.10
C ALA A 379 14.07 7.47 -6.69
N ASP A 380 15.26 7.08 -6.19
CA ASP A 380 15.40 6.55 -4.83
C ASP A 380 15.11 7.64 -3.77
N VAL A 381 15.36 8.92 -4.09
CA VAL A 381 15.00 10.05 -3.21
C VAL A 381 13.49 10.17 -3.08
N PHE A 382 12.74 9.99 -4.17
CA PHE A 382 11.27 9.97 -4.13
C PHE A 382 10.75 8.78 -3.31
N THR A 383 11.34 7.59 -3.49
CA THR A 383 10.98 6.42 -2.68
C THR A 383 11.25 6.67 -1.19
N LEU A 384 12.41 7.25 -0.85
CA LEU A 384 12.71 7.60 0.54
C LEU A 384 11.76 8.67 1.09
N ALA A 385 11.38 9.67 0.28
CA ALA A 385 10.39 10.67 0.67
C ALA A 385 9.02 10.04 0.94
N HIS A 386 8.62 9.07 0.12
CA HIS A 386 7.40 8.26 0.31
C HIS A 386 7.42 7.54 1.67
N GLU A 387 8.45 6.76 1.94
CA GLU A 387 8.58 5.99 3.19
C GLU A 387 8.67 6.91 4.42
N LEU A 388 9.33 8.06 4.29
CA LEU A 388 9.33 9.10 5.34
C LEU A 388 7.95 9.73 5.54
N GLY A 389 7.08 9.69 4.54
CA GLY A 389 5.68 10.09 4.67
C GLY A 389 4.92 9.18 5.63
N HIS A 390 5.10 7.86 5.49
CA HIS A 390 4.59 6.88 6.44
C HIS A 390 5.21 7.08 7.83
N ALA A 391 6.53 7.24 7.92
CA ALA A 391 7.22 7.49 9.19
C ALA A 391 6.67 8.72 9.92
N GLY A 392 6.46 9.83 9.21
CA GLY A 392 5.88 11.06 9.76
C GLY A 392 4.44 10.89 10.22
N HIS A 393 3.64 10.17 9.44
CA HIS A 393 2.26 9.83 9.79
C HIS A 393 2.20 9.02 11.09
N PHE A 394 2.89 7.88 11.13
CA PHE A 394 2.85 7.01 12.31
C PHE A 394 3.53 7.62 13.54
N ARG A 395 4.58 8.44 13.36
CA ARG A 395 5.15 9.21 14.49
C ARG A 395 4.10 10.14 15.11
N ALA A 396 3.37 10.89 14.29
CA ALA A 396 2.32 11.79 14.78
C ALA A 396 1.16 11.01 15.43
N CYS A 397 0.71 9.95 14.77
CA CYS A 397 -0.36 9.09 15.25
C CYS A 397 0.01 8.38 16.56
N ASN A 398 1.14 7.69 16.61
CA ASN A 398 1.61 6.94 17.79
C ASN A 398 1.86 7.85 19.00
N SER A 399 2.19 9.13 18.76
CA SER A 399 2.38 10.11 19.84
C SER A 399 1.07 10.67 20.39
N ALA A 400 0.02 10.68 19.58
CA ALA A 400 -1.25 11.32 19.93
C ALA A 400 -2.34 10.32 20.36
N GLN A 401 -2.26 9.07 19.92
CA GLN A 401 -3.33 8.08 20.07
C GLN A 401 -2.92 6.89 20.94
N SER A 402 -3.91 6.16 21.45
CA SER A 402 -3.68 4.84 22.03
C SER A 402 -3.29 3.84 20.97
N ILE A 403 -2.64 2.74 21.35
CA ILE A 403 -2.22 1.70 20.40
C ILE A 403 -3.39 1.13 19.58
N PHE A 404 -4.61 1.11 20.14
CA PHE A 404 -5.81 0.65 19.44
C PHE A 404 -6.28 1.61 18.34
N ASP A 405 -5.86 2.87 18.40
CA ASP A 405 -6.31 3.92 17.52
C ASP A 405 -5.22 4.31 16.49
N THR A 406 -4.15 3.51 16.37
CA THR A 406 -3.04 3.75 15.43
C THR A 406 -3.15 2.95 14.12
N ASP A 407 -4.17 2.10 13.98
CA ASP A 407 -4.46 1.37 12.75
C ASP A 407 -5.23 2.28 11.78
N VAL A 408 -4.49 3.00 10.94
CA VAL A 408 -5.06 3.97 10.01
C VAL A 408 -5.86 3.31 8.90
N SER A 409 -6.92 3.98 8.43
CA SER A 409 -7.75 3.49 7.34
C SER A 409 -6.93 3.24 6.07
N SER A 410 -7.12 2.09 5.43
CA SER A 410 -6.54 1.77 4.12
C SER A 410 -6.87 2.80 3.04
N TYR A 411 -8.04 3.45 3.12
CA TYR A 411 -8.41 4.57 2.25
C TYR A 411 -7.43 5.76 2.34
N PHE A 412 -6.78 5.92 3.48
CA PHE A 412 -6.00 7.12 3.80
C PHE A 412 -4.50 6.84 3.99
N VAL A 413 -4.08 5.58 4.12
CA VAL A 413 -2.70 5.20 4.50
C VAL A 413 -1.65 5.74 3.52
N GLU A 414 -1.97 5.82 2.23
CA GLU A 414 -1.05 6.31 1.18
C GLU A 414 -1.12 7.84 0.97
N ALA A 415 -2.01 8.55 1.63
CA ALA A 415 -2.08 10.00 1.48
C ALA A 415 -0.83 10.72 2.01
N PRO A 416 -0.25 10.37 3.18
CA PRO A 416 0.98 11.00 3.69
C PRO A 416 2.22 10.66 2.86
N SER A 417 2.36 9.44 2.38
CA SER A 417 3.49 9.01 1.57
C SER A 417 3.51 9.72 0.22
N THR A 418 2.39 9.70 -0.49
CA THR A 418 2.23 10.39 -1.78
C THR A 418 2.28 11.91 -1.63
N MET A 419 1.83 12.46 -0.50
CA MET A 419 2.00 13.88 -0.18
C MET A 419 3.46 14.30 -0.18
N ASN A 420 4.34 13.52 0.43
CA ASN A 420 5.77 13.80 0.43
C ASN A 420 6.37 13.77 -0.97
N GLU A 421 5.95 12.81 -1.82
CA GLU A 421 6.39 12.79 -3.23
C GLU A 421 5.99 14.08 -3.96
N LEU A 422 4.74 14.55 -3.78
CA LEU A 422 4.25 15.78 -4.40
C LEU A 422 5.02 17.02 -3.91
N LEU A 423 5.30 17.12 -2.60
CA LEU A 423 6.09 18.21 -2.04
C LEU A 423 7.54 18.18 -2.55
N MET A 424 8.15 17.00 -2.67
CA MET A 424 9.48 16.83 -3.25
C MET A 424 9.50 17.30 -4.71
N ALA A 425 8.54 16.90 -5.52
CA ALA A 425 8.46 17.33 -6.91
C ALA A 425 8.24 18.84 -7.02
N HIS A 426 7.37 19.41 -6.19
CA HIS A 426 7.18 20.86 -6.12
C HIS A 426 8.49 21.60 -5.80
N TYR A 427 9.22 21.14 -4.80
CA TYR A 427 10.54 21.70 -4.45
C TYR A 427 11.53 21.60 -5.62
N LEU A 428 11.63 20.45 -6.27
CA LEU A 428 12.53 20.26 -7.41
C LEU A 428 12.20 21.18 -8.59
N LEU A 429 10.91 21.42 -8.87
CA LEU A 429 10.48 22.36 -9.91
C LEU A 429 10.82 23.83 -9.61
N GLN A 430 11.08 24.17 -8.34
CA GLN A 430 11.53 25.50 -7.93
C GLN A 430 13.06 25.66 -7.98
N LEU A 431 13.82 24.54 -7.93
CA LEU A 431 15.28 24.59 -7.88
C LEU A 431 15.94 24.99 -9.21
N ASN A 432 15.33 24.60 -10.32
CA ASN A 432 15.97 24.72 -11.61
C ASN A 432 14.94 24.95 -12.72
N ASP A 433 15.20 25.94 -13.57
CA ASP A 433 14.38 26.28 -14.73
C ASP A 433 14.81 25.52 -16.00
N ASP A 434 15.78 24.61 -15.92
CA ASP A 434 16.19 23.77 -17.04
C ASP A 434 15.01 22.94 -17.56
N LYS A 435 14.72 23.05 -18.84
CA LYS A 435 13.54 22.44 -19.46
C LYS A 435 13.57 20.91 -19.41
N ARG A 436 14.75 20.30 -19.58
CA ARG A 436 14.91 18.85 -19.56
C ARG A 436 14.68 18.30 -18.14
N PHE A 437 15.24 18.98 -17.15
CA PHE A 437 15.03 18.65 -15.73
C PHE A 437 13.55 18.80 -15.33
N ARG A 438 12.90 19.93 -15.68
CA ARG A 438 11.48 20.16 -15.39
C ARG A 438 10.59 19.10 -16.04
N ARG A 439 10.85 18.78 -17.34
CA ARG A 439 10.13 17.71 -18.05
C ARG A 439 10.32 16.37 -17.34
N TRP A 440 11.52 16.07 -16.89
CA TRP A 440 11.82 14.84 -16.17
C TRP A 440 11.05 14.75 -14.84
N VAL A 441 11.05 15.81 -14.00
CA VAL A 441 10.31 15.83 -12.72
C VAL A 441 8.81 15.58 -12.94
N LEU A 442 8.20 16.29 -13.89
CA LEU A 442 6.79 16.11 -14.22
C LEU A 442 6.50 14.70 -14.75
N SER A 443 7.40 14.16 -15.56
CA SER A 443 7.26 12.80 -16.09
C SER A 443 7.35 11.75 -14.99
N CYS A 444 8.23 11.92 -14.00
CA CYS A 444 8.30 11.03 -12.84
C CYS A 444 7.01 11.07 -12.02
N GLN A 445 6.42 12.25 -11.78
CA GLN A 445 5.13 12.34 -11.12
C GLN A 445 4.03 11.59 -11.90
N ILE A 446 3.99 11.76 -13.22
CA ILE A 446 3.00 11.06 -14.04
C ILE A 446 3.26 9.55 -14.03
N SER A 447 4.48 9.08 -14.32
CA SER A 447 4.77 7.65 -14.51
C SER A 447 4.80 6.85 -13.21
N ASN A 448 5.34 7.41 -12.12
CA ASN A 448 5.54 6.68 -10.88
C ASN A 448 4.38 6.90 -9.90
N THR A 449 3.98 8.16 -9.67
CA THR A 449 2.95 8.47 -8.67
C THR A 449 1.55 8.32 -9.27
N TYR A 450 1.17 9.12 -10.29
CA TYR A 450 -0.20 9.12 -10.77
C TYR A 450 -0.56 7.90 -11.62
N TYR A 451 0.34 7.42 -12.49
CA TYR A 451 0.05 6.23 -13.31
C TYR A 451 -0.19 4.99 -12.44
N HIS A 452 0.67 4.79 -11.44
CA HIS A 452 0.54 3.67 -10.51
C HIS A 452 -0.82 3.71 -9.79
N ASN A 453 -1.13 4.84 -9.15
CA ASN A 453 -2.31 4.97 -8.29
C ASN A 453 -3.63 5.18 -9.05
N PHE A 454 -3.62 5.97 -10.14
CA PHE A 454 -4.81 6.39 -10.87
C PHE A 454 -5.07 5.59 -12.16
N VAL A 455 -4.09 4.82 -12.65
CA VAL A 455 -4.28 3.98 -13.83
C VAL A 455 -4.18 2.52 -13.48
N THR A 456 -3.01 2.06 -13.00
CA THR A 456 -2.81 0.63 -12.71
C THR A 456 -3.84 0.12 -11.71
N HIS A 457 -3.83 0.64 -10.49
CA HIS A 457 -4.72 0.16 -9.42
C HIS A 457 -6.18 0.52 -9.66
N LEU A 458 -6.45 1.59 -10.41
CA LEU A 458 -7.85 1.90 -10.69
C LEU A 458 -8.45 0.99 -11.78
N MET A 459 -7.66 0.55 -12.77
CA MET A 459 -8.13 -0.47 -13.71
C MET A 459 -8.40 -1.79 -12.99
N GLU A 460 -7.59 -2.14 -11.99
CA GLU A 460 -7.86 -3.26 -11.09
C GLU A 460 -9.19 -3.09 -10.35
N ALA A 461 -9.44 -1.91 -9.77
CA ALA A 461 -10.68 -1.63 -9.07
C ALA A 461 -11.91 -1.67 -9.99
N ALA A 462 -11.80 -1.12 -11.20
CA ALA A 462 -12.87 -1.18 -12.20
C ALA A 462 -13.17 -2.62 -12.64
N TYR A 463 -12.12 -3.41 -12.88
CA TYR A 463 -12.24 -4.83 -13.16
C TYR A 463 -12.90 -5.59 -12.00
N GLN A 464 -12.41 -5.42 -10.78
CA GLN A 464 -12.91 -6.08 -9.58
C GLN A 464 -14.38 -5.74 -9.31
N ARG A 465 -14.79 -4.50 -9.56
CA ARG A 465 -16.19 -4.07 -9.47
C ARG A 465 -17.10 -4.90 -10.38
N GLU A 466 -16.70 -5.18 -11.62
CA GLU A 466 -17.49 -6.00 -12.53
C GLU A 466 -17.52 -7.48 -12.08
N VAL A 467 -16.41 -8.00 -11.57
CA VAL A 467 -16.38 -9.35 -10.99
C VAL A 467 -17.38 -9.49 -9.85
N TYR A 468 -17.35 -8.58 -8.87
CA TYR A 468 -18.30 -8.64 -7.74
C TYR A 468 -19.76 -8.42 -8.16
N ARG A 469 -20.03 -7.63 -9.21
CA ARG A 469 -21.40 -7.52 -9.76
C ARG A 469 -21.92 -8.87 -10.27
N ILE A 470 -21.09 -9.67 -10.92
CA ILE A 470 -21.45 -11.01 -11.37
C ILE A 470 -21.74 -11.91 -10.16
N ILE A 471 -20.87 -11.87 -9.15
CA ILE A 471 -20.99 -12.70 -7.95
C ILE A 471 -22.24 -12.32 -7.13
N ASP A 472 -22.53 -11.04 -6.95
CA ASP A 472 -23.72 -10.56 -6.24
C ASP A 472 -25.02 -10.98 -6.93
N ASN A 473 -24.99 -11.11 -8.26
CA ASN A 473 -26.12 -11.63 -9.05
C ASN A 473 -26.19 -13.18 -9.10
N GLY A 474 -25.43 -13.87 -8.24
CA GLY A 474 -25.43 -15.33 -8.14
C GLY A 474 -24.64 -16.06 -9.25
N GLY A 475 -23.81 -15.33 -9.98
CA GLY A 475 -22.93 -15.89 -11.00
C GLY A 475 -21.63 -16.46 -10.42
N SER A 476 -20.78 -16.97 -11.32
CA SER A 476 -19.41 -17.38 -11.06
C SER A 476 -18.50 -16.88 -12.17
N VAL A 477 -17.20 -16.77 -11.88
CA VAL A 477 -16.22 -16.31 -12.86
C VAL A 477 -15.22 -17.41 -13.18
N GLN A 478 -14.89 -17.51 -14.46
CA GLN A 478 -13.90 -18.43 -15.01
C GLN A 478 -12.85 -17.63 -15.80
N ALA A 479 -11.78 -18.25 -16.21
CA ALA A 479 -10.68 -17.64 -16.94
C ALA A 479 -11.14 -16.73 -18.09
N ASP A 480 -11.94 -17.27 -19.02
CA ASP A 480 -12.45 -16.50 -20.17
C ASP A 480 -13.27 -15.26 -19.75
N THR A 481 -14.07 -15.40 -18.68
CA THR A 481 -14.88 -14.28 -18.15
C THR A 481 -13.97 -13.21 -17.57
N LEU A 482 -13.00 -13.59 -16.75
CA LEU A 482 -12.06 -12.68 -16.10
C LEU A 482 -11.21 -11.93 -17.13
N SER A 483 -10.64 -12.65 -18.11
CA SER A 483 -9.86 -12.08 -19.20
C SER A 483 -10.71 -11.15 -20.09
N SER A 484 -11.98 -11.51 -20.36
CA SER A 484 -12.89 -10.64 -21.11
C SER A 484 -13.23 -9.34 -20.38
N ILE A 485 -13.46 -9.39 -19.05
CA ILE A 485 -13.69 -8.19 -18.23
C ILE A 485 -12.46 -7.30 -18.26
N MET A 486 -11.26 -7.85 -18.04
CA MET A 486 -10.02 -7.05 -18.04
C MET A 486 -9.77 -6.44 -19.43
N LYS A 487 -9.90 -7.23 -20.50
CA LYS A 487 -9.73 -6.72 -21.87
C LYS A 487 -10.67 -5.55 -22.16
N LYS A 488 -11.94 -5.68 -21.76
CA LYS A 488 -12.92 -4.61 -21.92
C LYS A 488 -12.55 -3.37 -21.09
N THR A 489 -12.15 -3.54 -19.84
CA THR A 489 -11.73 -2.44 -18.96
C THR A 489 -10.57 -1.67 -19.58
N LEU A 490 -9.56 -2.36 -20.10
CA LEU A 490 -8.41 -1.73 -20.76
C LEU A 490 -8.83 -1.03 -22.06
N GLN A 491 -9.66 -1.65 -22.89
CA GLN A 491 -10.16 -1.08 -24.13
C GLN A 491 -11.00 0.20 -23.89
N ASP A 492 -11.90 0.16 -22.90
CA ASP A 492 -12.73 1.31 -22.56
C ASP A 492 -11.88 2.50 -22.09
N PHE A 493 -10.81 2.26 -21.34
CA PHE A 493 -9.91 3.30 -20.86
C PHE A 493 -8.99 3.85 -21.96
N TRP A 494 -8.29 2.97 -22.68
CA TRP A 494 -7.26 3.35 -23.65
C TRP A 494 -7.79 3.69 -25.05
N GLY A 495 -8.99 3.23 -25.40
CA GLY A 495 -9.64 3.47 -26.69
C GLY A 495 -8.77 2.98 -27.87
N GLU A 496 -8.75 3.75 -28.95
CA GLU A 496 -7.97 3.46 -30.15
C GLU A 496 -6.51 3.94 -30.07
N ASP A 497 -6.15 4.71 -29.04
CA ASP A 497 -4.81 5.27 -28.87
C ASP A 497 -3.75 4.24 -28.47
N VAL A 498 -4.19 3.14 -27.84
CA VAL A 498 -3.33 2.04 -27.41
C VAL A 498 -3.93 0.71 -27.86
N GLU A 499 -3.15 -0.08 -28.58
CA GLU A 499 -3.50 -1.43 -28.96
C GLU A 499 -3.45 -2.35 -27.71
N ILE A 500 -4.58 -2.89 -27.32
CA ILE A 500 -4.66 -3.92 -26.27
C ILE A 500 -4.28 -5.25 -26.92
N CYS A 501 -2.99 -5.51 -26.96
CA CYS A 501 -2.43 -6.72 -27.57
C CYS A 501 -2.78 -7.96 -26.75
N ASP A 502 -2.71 -9.13 -27.38
CA ASP A 502 -2.97 -10.41 -26.73
C ASP A 502 -2.03 -10.60 -25.54
N GLY A 503 -2.58 -11.02 -24.41
CA GLY A 503 -1.89 -11.17 -23.14
C GLY A 503 -2.03 -9.97 -22.20
N ALA A 504 -2.44 -8.79 -22.69
CA ALA A 504 -2.72 -7.63 -21.82
C ALA A 504 -3.91 -7.91 -20.88
N GLU A 505 -4.89 -8.68 -21.35
CA GLU A 505 -6.02 -9.16 -20.57
C GLU A 505 -5.61 -10.01 -19.37
N LEU A 506 -4.45 -10.65 -19.40
CA LEU A 506 -3.96 -11.52 -18.31
C LEU A 506 -3.37 -10.72 -17.13
N THR A 507 -3.35 -9.39 -17.21
CA THR A 507 -2.89 -8.51 -16.11
C THR A 507 -3.66 -8.78 -14.82
N TRP A 508 -4.93 -9.24 -14.88
CA TRP A 508 -5.68 -9.63 -13.69
C TRP A 508 -5.03 -10.75 -12.88
N MET A 509 -4.15 -11.56 -13.47
CA MET A 509 -3.44 -12.63 -12.75
C MET A 509 -2.26 -12.15 -11.90
N ARG A 510 -1.87 -10.88 -12.03
CA ARG A 510 -0.60 -10.38 -11.50
C ARG A 510 -0.72 -9.86 -10.07
N GLN A 511 -1.90 -9.40 -9.64
CA GLN A 511 -2.05 -8.56 -8.46
C GLN A 511 -2.61 -9.31 -7.25
N PRO A 512 -1.92 -9.26 -6.09
CA PRO A 512 -2.40 -9.84 -4.85
C PRO A 512 -3.61 -9.07 -4.27
N HIS A 513 -3.82 -7.82 -4.68
CA HIS A 513 -4.87 -6.93 -4.17
C HIS A 513 -6.27 -7.51 -4.32
N TYR A 514 -6.51 -8.37 -5.31
CA TYR A 514 -7.80 -9.04 -5.51
C TYR A 514 -8.20 -9.99 -4.37
N TYR A 515 -7.24 -10.34 -3.50
CA TYR A 515 -7.45 -11.15 -2.31
C TYR A 515 -7.52 -10.32 -1.01
N MET A 516 -7.57 -8.99 -1.13
CA MET A 516 -7.56 -8.03 -0.03
C MET A 516 -8.86 -7.19 0.04
N GLY A 517 -9.98 -7.76 -0.40
CA GLY A 517 -11.24 -7.03 -0.52
C GLY A 517 -11.16 -5.92 -1.57
N LEU A 518 -11.81 -4.79 -1.31
CA LEU A 518 -11.80 -3.61 -2.20
C LEU A 518 -10.60 -2.70 -1.86
N TYR A 519 -9.38 -3.18 -2.10
CA TYR A 519 -8.17 -2.41 -1.74
C TYR A 519 -7.70 -1.48 -2.85
N SER A 520 -7.71 -1.93 -4.12
CA SER A 520 -7.04 -1.22 -5.22
C SER A 520 -7.51 0.22 -5.46
N TYR A 521 -8.78 0.57 -5.20
CA TYR A 521 -9.25 1.95 -5.38
C TYR A 521 -8.69 2.93 -4.33
N THR A 522 -8.23 2.42 -3.18
CA THR A 522 -7.76 3.25 -2.06
C THR A 522 -6.50 4.04 -2.41
N TYR A 523 -5.69 3.54 -3.32
CA TYR A 523 -4.51 4.24 -3.83
C TYR A 523 -4.86 5.58 -4.48
N SER A 524 -5.81 5.58 -5.40
CA SER A 524 -6.28 6.83 -6.04
C SER A 524 -7.03 7.73 -5.07
N ALA A 525 -7.71 7.16 -4.08
CA ALA A 525 -8.40 7.91 -3.05
C ALA A 525 -7.43 8.70 -2.17
N GLY A 526 -6.40 8.06 -1.62
CA GLY A 526 -5.36 8.70 -0.83
C GLY A 526 -4.63 9.80 -1.61
N LEU A 527 -4.22 9.51 -2.85
CA LEU A 527 -3.53 10.48 -3.71
C LEU A 527 -4.43 11.66 -4.12
N THR A 528 -5.76 11.47 -4.24
CA THR A 528 -6.70 12.59 -4.44
C THR A 528 -6.60 13.57 -3.27
N VAL A 529 -6.66 13.08 -2.03
CA VAL A 529 -6.54 13.93 -0.84
C VAL A 529 -5.17 14.60 -0.79
N ALA A 530 -4.09 13.85 -1.01
CA ALA A 530 -2.73 14.38 -1.03
C ALA A 530 -2.56 15.51 -2.05
N THR A 531 -3.07 15.35 -3.28
CA THR A 531 -3.02 16.37 -4.33
C THR A 531 -3.74 17.65 -3.90
N GLN A 532 -4.93 17.53 -3.32
CA GLN A 532 -5.70 18.69 -2.87
C GLN A 532 -5.01 19.41 -1.70
N VAL A 533 -4.46 18.66 -0.75
CA VAL A 533 -3.73 19.24 0.38
C VAL A 533 -2.44 19.91 -0.08
N CYS A 534 -1.69 19.32 -1.02
CA CYS A 534 -0.51 19.94 -1.61
C CYS A 534 -0.84 21.29 -2.24
N LYS A 535 -1.88 21.37 -3.08
CA LYS A 535 -2.38 22.64 -3.67
C LYS A 535 -2.80 23.66 -2.60
N ARG A 536 -3.40 23.20 -1.51
CA ARG A 536 -3.74 24.09 -0.38
C ARG A 536 -2.48 24.63 0.31
N ILE A 537 -1.47 23.78 0.52
CA ILE A 537 -0.19 24.22 1.12
C ILE A 537 0.49 25.28 0.24
N GLU A 538 0.50 25.11 -1.06
CA GLU A 538 1.03 26.10 -2.00
C GLU A 538 0.31 27.45 -1.89
N LYS A 539 -1.01 27.43 -1.69
CA LYS A 539 -1.86 28.63 -1.68
C LYS A 539 -1.98 29.27 -0.29
N GLU A 540 -2.11 28.46 0.75
CA GLU A 540 -2.50 28.88 2.11
C GLU A 540 -1.33 28.78 3.12
N GLY A 541 -0.22 28.15 2.73
CA GLY A 541 0.98 28.01 3.55
C GLY A 541 0.71 27.27 4.87
N GLN A 542 1.18 27.84 5.97
CA GLN A 542 1.17 27.21 7.30
C GLN A 542 -0.21 26.77 7.78
N THR A 543 -1.27 27.46 7.41
CA THR A 543 -2.64 27.08 7.80
C THR A 543 -3.03 25.70 7.28
N ALA A 544 -2.69 25.40 6.01
CA ALA A 544 -2.95 24.08 5.41
C ALA A 544 -2.03 23.00 6.02
N VAL A 545 -0.79 23.34 6.34
CA VAL A 545 0.15 22.45 7.06
C VAL A 545 -0.39 22.10 8.44
N ASP A 546 -0.93 23.07 9.18
CA ASP A 546 -1.48 22.85 10.53
C ASP A 546 -2.72 21.95 10.49
N ASP A 547 -3.57 22.09 9.46
CA ASP A 547 -4.71 21.17 9.25
C ASP A 547 -4.20 19.77 8.91
N TRP A 548 -3.17 19.65 8.05
CA TRP A 548 -2.58 18.36 7.69
C TRP A 548 -1.95 17.64 8.89
N LYS A 549 -1.24 18.35 9.75
CA LYS A 549 -0.68 17.78 11.00
C LYS A 549 -1.75 17.19 11.92
N LYS A 550 -2.96 17.80 11.97
CA LYS A 550 -4.09 17.23 12.72
C LYS A 550 -4.56 15.90 12.12
N VAL A 551 -4.55 15.80 10.78
CA VAL A 551 -4.90 14.56 10.08
C VAL A 551 -3.88 13.47 10.41
N LEU A 552 -2.58 13.76 10.32
CA LEU A 552 -1.52 12.80 10.65
C LEU A 552 -1.62 12.28 12.10
N ALA A 553 -2.09 13.12 13.02
CA ALA A 553 -2.22 12.75 14.43
C ALA A 553 -3.54 12.02 14.77
N ALA A 554 -4.50 11.95 13.84
CA ALA A 554 -5.85 11.46 14.16
C ALA A 554 -5.96 9.93 14.24
N GLY A 555 -5.08 9.18 13.58
CA GLY A 555 -5.16 7.71 13.55
C GLY A 555 -6.50 7.20 13.02
N SER A 556 -7.03 6.15 13.63
CA SER A 556 -8.34 5.56 13.29
C SER A 556 -9.53 6.18 14.03
N THR A 557 -9.31 7.31 14.73
CA THR A 557 -10.37 7.97 15.52
C THR A 557 -11.47 8.62 14.66
N LEU A 558 -11.21 8.81 13.38
CA LEU A 558 -12.10 9.43 12.40
C LEU A 558 -12.30 8.50 11.19
N THR A 559 -13.45 8.64 10.54
CA THR A 559 -13.71 7.98 9.25
C THR A 559 -12.90 8.65 8.12
N PRO A 560 -12.72 8.01 6.95
CA PRO A 560 -12.06 8.63 5.80
C PRO A 560 -12.65 9.98 5.38
N VAL A 561 -13.98 10.12 5.42
CA VAL A 561 -14.67 11.38 5.11
C VAL A 561 -14.33 12.47 6.14
N GLU A 562 -14.31 12.13 7.42
CA GLU A 562 -13.97 13.07 8.49
C GLU A 562 -12.49 13.46 8.45
N LEU A 563 -11.58 12.52 8.15
CA LEU A 563 -10.14 12.81 7.95
C LEU A 563 -9.92 13.77 6.79
N ALA A 564 -10.56 13.53 5.65
CA ALA A 564 -10.49 14.42 4.49
C ALA A 564 -11.08 15.81 4.81
N ALA A 565 -12.22 15.86 5.51
CA ALA A 565 -12.83 17.12 5.95
C ALA A 565 -11.94 17.90 6.93
N LEU A 566 -11.17 17.21 7.78
CA LEU A 566 -10.18 17.83 8.67
C LEU A 566 -9.07 18.51 7.85
N ALA A 567 -8.67 17.90 6.73
CA ALA A 567 -7.77 18.50 5.73
C ALA A 567 -8.46 19.54 4.83
N LYS A 568 -9.75 19.87 5.05
CA LYS A 568 -10.57 20.75 4.20
C LYS A 568 -10.75 20.24 2.77
N VAL A 569 -10.78 18.94 2.59
CA VAL A 569 -11.08 18.27 1.32
C VAL A 569 -12.43 17.56 1.45
N ASP A 570 -13.41 17.97 0.66
CA ASP A 570 -14.74 17.36 0.69
C ASP A 570 -14.84 16.22 -0.34
N ILE A 571 -14.43 15.01 0.08
CA ILE A 571 -14.50 13.81 -0.78
C ILE A 571 -15.92 13.27 -0.99
N THR A 572 -16.95 13.89 -0.39
CA THR A 572 -18.35 13.54 -0.66
C THR A 572 -18.85 14.10 -1.98
N THR A 573 -18.10 15.00 -2.60
CA THR A 573 -18.39 15.63 -3.89
C THR A 573 -17.41 15.18 -4.98
N ASP A 574 -17.74 15.49 -6.23
CA ASP A 574 -16.88 15.22 -7.39
C ASP A 574 -15.66 16.16 -7.47
N ALA A 575 -15.75 17.34 -6.84
CA ALA A 575 -14.83 18.45 -7.07
C ALA A 575 -13.35 18.10 -6.79
N PRO A 576 -12.95 17.49 -5.66
CA PRO A 576 -11.55 17.17 -5.41
C PRO A 576 -10.95 16.21 -6.43
N LEU A 577 -11.74 15.22 -6.86
CA LEU A 577 -11.30 14.23 -7.82
C LEU A 577 -11.17 14.81 -9.23
N LEU A 578 -12.15 15.61 -9.67
CA LEU A 578 -12.09 16.30 -10.95
C LEU A 578 -10.92 17.28 -11.02
N ASP A 579 -10.69 18.06 -9.97
CA ASP A 579 -9.55 18.97 -9.90
C ASP A 579 -8.19 18.22 -9.90
N THR A 580 -8.11 17.06 -9.27
CA THR A 580 -6.91 16.19 -9.35
C THR A 580 -6.70 15.68 -10.78
N ILE A 581 -7.75 15.24 -11.46
CA ILE A 581 -7.68 14.77 -12.85
C ILE A 581 -7.20 15.90 -13.78
N GLU A 582 -7.72 17.13 -13.63
CA GLU A 582 -7.27 18.29 -14.39
C GLU A 582 -5.82 18.68 -14.07
N THR A 583 -5.37 18.48 -12.84
CA THR A 583 -3.97 18.65 -12.46
C THR A 583 -3.06 17.70 -13.23
N ILE A 584 -3.43 16.41 -13.32
CA ILE A 584 -2.72 15.41 -14.14
C ILE A 584 -2.72 15.84 -15.62
N GLY A 585 -3.86 16.28 -16.13
CA GLY A 585 -3.99 16.79 -17.51
C GLY A 585 -3.04 17.95 -17.79
N SER A 586 -2.98 18.91 -16.86
CA SER A 586 -2.11 20.09 -16.97
C SER A 586 -0.61 19.71 -16.96
N MET A 587 -0.21 18.73 -16.13
CA MET A 587 1.16 18.20 -16.13
C MET A 587 1.51 17.56 -17.47
N ILE A 588 0.60 16.76 -18.04
CA ILE A 588 0.80 16.13 -19.35
C ILE A 588 0.92 17.20 -20.45
N ASP A 589 0.12 18.26 -20.40
CA ASP A 589 0.19 19.39 -21.35
C ASP A 589 1.54 20.09 -21.27
N GLU A 590 2.05 20.30 -20.07
CA GLU A 590 3.36 20.92 -19.85
C GLU A 590 4.51 20.00 -20.34
N ILE A 591 4.44 18.70 -20.09
CA ILE A 591 5.41 17.72 -20.63
C ILE A 591 5.43 17.78 -22.16
N CYS A 592 4.26 17.84 -22.82
CA CYS A 592 4.15 17.98 -24.27
C CYS A 592 4.82 19.27 -24.76
N ARG A 593 4.52 20.41 -24.11
CA ARG A 593 5.10 21.72 -24.45
C ARG A 593 6.61 21.71 -24.32
N LEU A 594 7.14 21.23 -23.20
CA LEU A 594 8.59 21.15 -22.96
C LEU A 594 9.28 20.22 -23.97
N THR A 595 8.64 19.11 -24.35
CA THR A 595 9.17 18.20 -25.38
C THR A 595 9.27 18.90 -26.73
N ASP A 596 8.24 19.64 -27.17
CA ASP A 596 8.25 20.38 -28.44
C ASP A 596 9.30 21.51 -28.46
N GLU A 597 9.57 22.11 -27.30
CA GLU A 597 10.62 23.14 -27.18
C GLU A 597 12.02 22.55 -27.28
N LEU A 598 12.30 21.47 -26.56
CA LEU A 598 13.58 20.76 -26.58
C LEU A 598 13.89 20.22 -28.00
N GLU A 599 12.91 19.63 -28.69
CA GLU A 599 13.09 19.19 -30.09
C GLU A 599 13.44 20.33 -31.07
N LYS A 600 13.02 21.57 -30.76
CA LYS A 600 13.39 22.76 -31.60
C LYS A 600 14.80 23.28 -31.31
N GLU A 601 15.27 23.15 -30.07
CA GLU A 601 16.61 23.57 -29.67
C GLU A 601 17.70 22.61 -30.15
N GLU A 602 17.36 21.34 -30.42
CA GLU A 602 18.27 20.33 -30.99
C GLU A 602 18.43 20.43 -32.51
N LYS A 603 17.54 21.17 -33.20
CA LYS A 603 17.59 21.40 -34.70
C LYS A 603 18.28 22.69 -35.05
#